data_a1ffd4a45336f2234ae0bf0f7defb4f0
#
_entry.id   a1ffd4a45336f2234ae0bf0f7defb4f0
#
_cell.length_a   1.000
_cell.length_b   1.000
_cell.length_c   1.000
_cell.angle_alpha   90.00
_cell.angle_beta   90.00
_cell.angle_gamma   90.00
#
_symmetry.space_group_name_H-M   'P 1'
#
loop_
_entity.id
_entity.type
_entity.pdbx_description
1 polymer ?
#
loop_
_entity_poly.entity_id
_entity_poly.type
_entity_poly.pdbx_seq_one_letter_code
_entity_poly.pdbx_strand_id
1 'polypeptide(L)'
;MRRRDLIRLGGLGLTAGWTLLAACQSAEPTATPAPPTSTAAGAGMAPTASPTPAAAATPTAGATPTVMTRSQSAVVTIYSGRSKSLIGPLLDRIGQELGLDVRVRYGDTAELATAILEEGDRSPADLFFGQDAGALGALAKEGRLAPLPSELLQRVPQPYRSSKELWVGISGRVRTVIYNTERVKPEEIPASIVDFVGNERWRARLGWAPTNGSFQAFVTALRRMRGEDVARSWLEGIKALDARVFPKNSSIVQATINGEIEAGFVNHYYLMRERAQAGRPLPAENHFYTNGDPGGLVNVAGVGVLVTSRASDAALALVDYLLSEPAQRYFAEQTYEYPLLEGVLAHPDLPPLASLNPPALDLSDLDDLKGTLALLQEVGLL
;
A
#
# COMPACT_ATOMS: atom_id res chain seq x y z
N MET A 1 28.92 -40.94 -46.35
CA MET A 1 30.36 -41.03 -46.64
C MET A 1 31.12 -40.07 -45.73
N ARG A 2 31.85 -40.63 -44.79
CA ARG A 2 33.24 -40.39 -44.32
C ARG A 2 33.56 -38.96 -43.86
N ARG A 3 33.86 -38.76 -42.60
CA ARG A 3 35.00 -38.99 -41.67
C ARG A 3 35.61 -37.65 -41.30
N ARG A 4 35.66 -37.26 -39.96
CA ARG A 4 36.81 -37.38 -39.02
C ARG A 4 37.99 -36.50 -39.41
N ASP A 5 38.49 -35.62 -38.53
CA ASP A 5 39.39 -35.77 -37.38
C ASP A 5 39.63 -34.38 -36.72
N LEU A 6 39.53 -34.16 -35.46
CA LEU A 6 40.49 -34.28 -34.38
C LEU A 6 41.88 -33.63 -34.63
N ILE A 7 42.21 -32.59 -33.87
CA ILE A 7 43.53 -32.41 -33.26
C ILE A 7 43.45 -31.65 -31.93
N ARG A 8 44.14 -32.23 -30.96
CA ARG A 8 44.40 -31.79 -29.59
C ARG A 8 45.69 -30.98 -29.50
N LEU A 9 45.93 -30.48 -28.27
CA LEU A 9 47.16 -30.01 -27.57
C LEU A 9 47.15 -28.51 -27.42
N GLY A 10 47.25 -27.89 -26.22
CA GLY A 10 47.98 -28.30 -25.02
C GLY A 10 48.87 -27.11 -24.65
N GLY A 11 48.83 -26.66 -23.43
CA GLY A 11 49.78 -25.64 -23.00
C GLY A 11 49.46 -25.08 -21.60
N LEU A 12 50.19 -25.59 -20.66
CA LEU A 12 50.32 -25.17 -19.27
C LEU A 12 50.77 -23.71 -19.09
N GLY A 13 50.33 -23.11 -17.99
CA GLY A 13 51.34 -22.37 -17.25
C GLY A 13 50.90 -21.12 -16.52
N LEU A 14 50.91 -21.24 -15.23
CA LEU A 14 51.46 -20.37 -14.19
C LEU A 14 50.50 -19.50 -13.36
N THR A 15 50.42 -19.93 -12.16
CA THR A 15 50.04 -19.35 -10.89
C THR A 15 50.65 -17.99 -10.59
N ALA A 16 49.85 -17.05 -10.08
CA ALA A 16 50.32 -16.12 -9.08
C ALA A 16 49.12 -15.70 -8.20
N GLY A 17 49.15 -16.23 -6.97
CA GLY A 17 48.24 -15.84 -5.92
C GLY A 17 48.56 -14.43 -5.40
N TRP A 18 47.54 -13.68 -5.12
CA TRP A 18 47.63 -12.53 -4.21
C TRP A 18 46.45 -12.60 -3.26
N THR A 19 46.76 -13.09 -2.07
CA THR A 19 45.93 -12.94 -0.88
C THR A 19 46.03 -11.52 -0.39
N LEU A 20 44.92 -10.83 -0.36
CA LEU A 20 44.74 -9.59 0.41
C LEU A 20 43.73 -9.86 1.52
N LEU A 21 44.27 -10.00 2.74
CA LEU A 21 43.53 -9.90 3.98
C LEU A 21 43.01 -8.45 4.09
N ALA A 22 41.71 -8.27 4.13
CA ALA A 22 41.10 -7.04 4.63
C ALA A 22 40.55 -7.31 6.04
N ALA A 23 41.19 -6.67 7.01
CA ALA A 23 40.80 -6.68 8.41
C ALA A 23 39.47 -5.96 8.61
N CYS A 24 38.53 -6.66 9.27
CA CYS A 24 37.35 -6.05 9.87
C CYS A 24 37.79 -5.21 11.07
N GLN A 25 37.67 -3.90 10.99
CA GLN A 25 37.67 -3.02 12.16
C GLN A 25 36.22 -2.69 12.51
N SER A 26 35.83 -3.22 13.64
CA SER A 26 34.58 -2.89 14.34
C SER A 26 34.71 -1.46 14.90
N ALA A 27 33.87 -0.53 14.48
CA ALA A 27 33.73 0.77 15.11
C ALA A 27 32.75 0.67 16.28
N GLU A 28 33.24 0.91 17.48
CA GLU A 28 32.43 1.11 18.69
C GLU A 28 31.63 2.42 18.62
N PRO A 29 30.41 2.49 19.19
CA PRO A 29 29.66 3.73 19.24
C PRO A 29 30.18 4.65 20.35
N THR A 30 30.56 5.85 19.98
CA THR A 30 30.99 6.93 20.86
C THR A 30 29.82 7.39 21.73
N ALA A 31 30.03 7.35 23.05
CA ALA A 31 29.10 7.84 24.06
C ALA A 31 29.00 9.37 24.04
N THR A 32 27.79 9.90 24.03
CA THR A 32 27.47 11.32 24.21
C THR A 32 27.58 11.69 25.67
N PRO A 33 28.24 12.83 26.04
CA PRO A 33 28.37 13.24 27.44
C PRO A 33 27.07 13.87 27.98
N ALA A 34 26.76 13.56 29.24
CA ALA A 34 25.67 14.13 30.00
C ALA A 34 25.98 15.59 30.46
N PRO A 35 24.94 16.45 30.64
CA PRO A 35 25.15 17.82 31.07
C PRO A 35 25.44 17.90 32.59
N PRO A 36 26.12 18.96 33.06
CA PRO A 36 26.63 19.06 34.42
C PRO A 36 25.55 19.42 35.44
N THR A 37 25.62 18.74 36.55
CA THR A 37 24.86 19.02 37.78
C THR A 37 25.37 20.34 38.41
N SER A 38 24.47 21.28 38.63
CA SER A 38 24.75 22.50 39.39
C SER A 38 24.44 22.27 40.85
N THR A 39 25.49 22.28 41.66
CA THR A 39 25.44 22.36 43.14
C THR A 39 25.45 23.84 43.54
N ALA A 40 24.45 24.26 44.33
CA ALA A 40 24.56 25.50 45.10
C ALA A 40 24.09 25.23 46.54
N ALA A 41 25.03 25.37 47.44
CA ALA A 41 24.87 25.35 48.88
C ALA A 41 24.53 26.76 49.42
N GLY A 42 23.92 26.80 50.61
CA GLY A 42 23.83 28.02 51.44
C GLY A 42 22.55 27.98 52.28
N ALA A 43 22.54 27.49 53.41
CA ALA A 43 22.82 27.99 54.77
C ALA A 43 21.76 28.97 55.32
N GLY A 44 21.16 28.60 56.44
CA GLY A 44 20.79 29.60 57.42
C GLY A 44 19.50 29.39 58.17
N MET A 45 19.61 28.78 59.39
CA MET A 45 18.98 29.13 60.62
C MET A 45 17.47 29.01 60.91
N ALA A 46 17.18 28.15 61.84
CA ALA A 46 16.01 28.16 62.78
C ALA A 46 16.10 29.34 63.76
N PRO A 47 15.17 29.62 64.71
CA PRO A 47 14.28 28.68 65.36
C PRO A 47 12.87 29.21 65.79
N THR A 48 12.11 28.29 66.44
CA THR A 48 11.12 28.46 67.48
C THR A 48 9.73 29.02 67.19
N ALA A 49 8.72 28.23 67.41
CA ALA A 49 7.78 28.26 68.55
C ALA A 49 6.69 27.18 68.38
N SER A 50 6.60 26.38 69.43
CA SER A 50 5.44 25.51 69.72
C SER A 50 4.29 26.36 70.29
N PRO A 51 3.04 26.04 70.01
CA PRO A 51 2.10 25.78 71.08
C PRO A 51 1.24 24.53 70.96
N THR A 52 0.94 24.02 72.07
CA THR A 52 0.20 22.90 72.57
C THR A 52 -1.31 22.83 72.15
N PRO A 53 -2.01 21.72 72.41
CA PRO A 53 -2.95 21.10 71.51
C PRO A 53 -4.41 21.46 71.70
N ALA A 54 -5.20 21.39 70.63
CA ALA A 54 -6.66 21.46 70.71
C ALA A 54 -7.30 20.20 70.09
N ALA A 55 -8.08 19.56 70.94
CA ALA A 55 -9.26 18.71 70.77
C ALA A 55 -9.34 17.76 69.49
N ALA A 56 -9.47 16.50 69.88
CA ALA A 56 -9.83 15.38 68.99
C ALA A 56 -11.15 15.62 68.21
N ALA A 57 -11.08 15.58 66.94
CA ALA A 57 -12.22 15.36 66.06
C ALA A 57 -12.19 13.90 65.54
N THR A 58 -13.28 13.21 65.74
CA THR A 58 -13.56 11.82 65.30
C THR A 58 -13.28 11.62 63.83
N PRO A 59 -12.59 10.56 63.40
CA PRO A 59 -12.39 10.31 61.93
C PRO A 59 -13.70 9.84 61.35
N THR A 60 -14.26 10.65 60.44
CA THR A 60 -15.29 10.26 59.49
C THR A 60 -14.71 9.23 58.56
N ALA A 61 -15.43 8.10 58.39
CA ALA A 61 -15.07 6.97 57.56
C ALA A 61 -14.54 7.41 56.20
N GLY A 62 -13.31 7.00 55.89
CA GLY A 62 -12.62 7.29 54.67
C GLY A 62 -13.38 6.72 53.49
N ALA A 63 -13.71 7.57 52.52
CA ALA A 63 -14.05 7.14 51.17
C ALA A 63 -12.84 6.39 50.62
N THR A 64 -12.99 5.11 50.39
CA THR A 64 -12.04 4.29 49.67
C THR A 64 -11.84 4.93 48.27
N PRO A 65 -10.62 5.26 47.88
CA PRO A 65 -10.41 5.74 46.52
C PRO A 65 -10.87 4.62 45.56
N THR A 66 -11.94 4.88 44.82
CA THR A 66 -12.33 4.05 43.69
C THR A 66 -11.15 4.11 42.74
N VAL A 67 -10.34 3.04 42.70
CA VAL A 67 -9.35 2.83 41.66
C VAL A 67 -10.15 2.75 40.37
N MET A 68 -10.15 3.84 39.60
CA MET A 68 -10.61 3.80 38.23
C MET A 68 -9.76 2.74 37.52
N THR A 69 -10.32 1.56 37.38
CA THR A 69 -9.76 0.53 36.51
C THR A 69 -9.65 1.17 35.13
N ARG A 70 -8.44 1.47 34.69
CA ARG A 70 -8.18 1.89 33.30
C ARG A 70 -8.81 0.81 32.45
N SER A 71 -9.92 1.12 31.80
CA SER A 71 -10.51 0.26 30.79
C SER A 71 -9.36 -0.12 29.86
N GLN A 72 -9.06 -1.41 29.74
CA GLN A 72 -8.03 -1.86 28.80
C GLN A 72 -8.51 -1.44 27.42
N SER A 73 -7.69 -0.69 26.71
CA SER A 73 -7.96 -0.34 25.32
C SER A 73 -8.23 -1.62 24.51
N ALA A 74 -9.31 -1.63 23.74
CA ALA A 74 -9.58 -2.76 22.87
C ALA A 74 -8.43 -2.90 21.87
N VAL A 75 -7.96 -4.14 21.68
CA VAL A 75 -6.90 -4.45 20.72
C VAL A 75 -7.54 -4.78 19.40
N VAL A 76 -7.12 -4.10 18.32
CA VAL A 76 -7.53 -4.41 16.93
C VAL A 76 -6.31 -4.80 16.13
N THR A 77 -6.32 -6.03 15.60
CA THR A 77 -5.25 -6.57 14.77
C THR A 77 -5.60 -6.41 13.29
N ILE A 78 -4.78 -5.65 12.56
CA ILE A 78 -4.96 -5.36 11.14
C ILE A 78 -3.92 -6.11 10.34
N TYR A 79 -4.35 -6.88 9.33
CA TYR A 79 -3.46 -7.36 8.27
C TYR A 79 -3.52 -6.37 7.12
N SER A 80 -2.41 -5.68 6.84
CA SER A 80 -2.38 -4.56 5.91
C SER A 80 -1.45 -4.79 4.74
N GLY A 81 -2.04 -4.87 3.55
CA GLY A 81 -1.32 -4.79 2.27
C GLY A 81 -0.88 -3.37 1.89
N ARG A 82 -1.25 -2.38 2.71
CA ARG A 82 -0.82 -0.99 2.57
C ARG A 82 0.50 -0.77 3.30
N SER A 83 1.42 -0.01 2.70
CA SER A 83 2.71 0.24 3.35
C SER A 83 2.57 1.10 4.61
N LYS A 84 3.43 0.83 5.61
CA LYS A 84 3.47 1.61 6.86
C LYS A 84 3.68 3.11 6.60
N SER A 85 4.50 3.46 5.61
CA SER A 85 4.74 4.87 5.26
C SER A 85 3.51 5.60 4.71
N LEU A 86 2.51 4.87 4.18
CA LEU A 86 1.27 5.46 3.66
C LEU A 86 0.21 5.63 4.75
N ILE A 87 -0.05 4.58 5.53
CA ILE A 87 -1.21 4.56 6.43
C ILE A 87 -0.86 4.50 7.90
N GLY A 88 0.42 4.25 8.26
CA GLY A 88 0.84 4.18 9.66
C GLY A 88 0.46 5.42 10.45
N PRO A 89 0.81 6.65 9.99
CA PRO A 89 0.44 7.88 10.72
C PRO A 89 -1.08 8.05 10.91
N LEU A 90 -1.90 7.61 9.94
CA LEU A 90 -3.36 7.65 10.08
C LEU A 90 -3.84 6.62 11.11
N LEU A 91 -3.35 5.39 11.06
CA LEU A 91 -3.74 4.34 12.01
C LEU A 91 -3.31 4.68 13.46
N ASP A 92 -2.13 5.27 13.64
CA ASP A 92 -1.66 5.76 14.93
C ASP A 92 -2.61 6.85 15.48
N ARG A 93 -3.06 7.78 14.65
CA ARG A 93 -4.07 8.79 15.00
C ARG A 93 -5.39 8.15 15.39
N ILE A 94 -5.90 7.21 14.57
CA ILE A 94 -7.15 6.50 14.85
C ILE A 94 -7.07 5.79 16.21
N GLY A 95 -5.95 5.08 16.48
CA GLY A 95 -5.73 4.41 17.75
C GLY A 95 -5.81 5.37 18.94
N GLN A 96 -5.21 6.55 18.81
CA GLN A 96 -5.24 7.59 19.85
C GLN A 96 -6.65 8.16 20.05
N GLU A 97 -7.33 8.56 18.97
CA GLU A 97 -8.65 9.22 19.04
C GLU A 97 -9.76 8.27 19.49
N LEU A 98 -9.70 6.99 19.11
CA LEU A 98 -10.67 5.97 19.53
C LEU A 98 -10.26 5.23 20.80
N GLY A 99 -9.07 5.47 21.36
CA GLY A 99 -8.57 4.76 22.53
C GLY A 99 -8.32 3.27 22.26
N LEU A 100 -7.88 2.90 21.04
CA LEU A 100 -7.61 1.53 20.61
C LEU A 100 -6.11 1.22 20.63
N ASP A 101 -5.76 -0.04 20.96
CA ASP A 101 -4.43 -0.61 20.71
C ASP A 101 -4.44 -1.21 19.28
N VAL A 102 -4.02 -0.43 18.29
CA VAL A 102 -4.00 -0.84 16.88
C VAL A 102 -2.69 -1.57 16.57
N ARG A 103 -2.78 -2.86 16.27
CA ARG A 103 -1.65 -3.72 15.91
C ARG A 103 -1.69 -4.04 14.43
N VAL A 104 -0.62 -3.76 13.70
CA VAL A 104 -0.60 -3.93 12.24
C VAL A 104 0.49 -4.90 11.82
N ARG A 105 0.07 -5.96 11.11
CA ARG A 105 0.96 -6.82 10.32
C ARG A 105 0.98 -6.28 8.90
N TYR A 106 2.12 -5.69 8.50
CA TYR A 106 2.35 -5.21 7.14
C TYR A 106 2.93 -6.32 6.28
N GLY A 107 2.50 -6.43 5.02
CA GLY A 107 3.00 -7.40 4.05
C GLY A 107 2.39 -7.18 2.67
N ASP A 108 2.71 -8.06 1.73
CA ASP A 108 2.02 -8.05 0.44
C ASP A 108 0.56 -8.45 0.57
N THR A 109 -0.32 -7.77 -0.16
CA THR A 109 -1.77 -7.99 -0.10
C THR A 109 -2.15 -9.44 -0.36
N ALA A 110 -1.57 -10.06 -1.40
CA ALA A 110 -1.86 -11.45 -1.75
C ALA A 110 -1.33 -12.44 -0.69
N GLU A 111 -0.12 -12.20 -0.15
CA GLU A 111 0.46 -13.02 0.91
C GLU A 111 -0.39 -12.97 2.19
N LEU A 112 -0.84 -11.78 2.58
CA LEU A 112 -1.68 -11.61 3.77
C LEU A 112 -3.08 -12.22 3.59
N ALA A 113 -3.66 -12.11 2.40
CA ALA A 113 -4.91 -12.78 2.09
C ALA A 113 -4.75 -14.30 2.15
N THR A 114 -3.68 -14.85 1.58
CA THR A 114 -3.35 -16.28 1.66
C THR A 114 -3.14 -16.72 3.12
N ALA A 115 -2.41 -15.93 3.92
CA ALA A 115 -2.22 -16.22 5.34
C ALA A 115 -3.56 -16.31 6.09
N ILE A 116 -4.51 -15.40 5.84
CA ILE A 116 -5.86 -15.44 6.42
C ILE A 116 -6.61 -16.72 6.02
N LEU A 117 -6.49 -17.15 4.75
CA LEU A 117 -7.11 -18.38 4.27
C LEU A 117 -6.51 -19.63 4.94
N GLU A 118 -5.18 -19.68 5.10
CA GLU A 118 -4.46 -20.78 5.75
C GLU A 118 -4.69 -20.81 7.26
N GLU A 119 -4.72 -19.65 7.92
CA GLU A 119 -5.04 -19.52 9.36
C GLU A 119 -6.49 -19.96 9.65
N GLY A 120 -7.39 -19.76 8.70
CA GLY A 120 -8.81 -20.16 8.78
C GLY A 120 -9.48 -19.54 9.99
N ASP A 121 -10.17 -20.39 10.80
CA ASP A 121 -10.89 -19.94 12.00
C ASP A 121 -9.97 -19.54 13.18
N ARG A 122 -8.67 -19.71 13.01
CA ARG A 122 -7.65 -19.34 14.01
C ARG A 122 -6.95 -18.03 13.67
N SER A 123 -7.35 -17.35 12.58
CA SER A 123 -6.74 -16.08 12.22
C SER A 123 -6.84 -15.09 13.38
N PRO A 124 -5.73 -14.44 13.78
CA PRO A 124 -5.74 -13.41 14.80
C PRO A 124 -6.14 -12.04 14.25
N ALA A 125 -6.36 -11.93 12.93
CA ALA A 125 -6.73 -10.67 12.31
C ALA A 125 -8.19 -10.32 12.60
N ASP A 126 -8.44 -9.07 12.96
CA ASP A 126 -9.77 -8.50 13.09
C ASP A 126 -10.21 -7.81 11.81
N LEU A 127 -9.25 -7.21 11.09
CA LEU A 127 -9.51 -6.43 9.88
C LEU A 127 -8.44 -6.71 8.85
N PHE A 128 -8.86 -6.91 7.60
CA PHE A 128 -7.99 -6.93 6.44
C PHE A 128 -8.05 -5.59 5.70
N PHE A 129 -6.92 -4.92 5.53
CA PHE A 129 -6.78 -3.71 4.75
C PHE A 129 -6.03 -4.01 3.45
N GLY A 130 -6.78 -4.39 2.42
CA GLY A 130 -6.25 -4.73 1.11
C GLY A 130 -5.78 -3.52 0.30
N GLN A 131 -4.76 -3.73 -0.51
CA GLN A 131 -4.34 -2.72 -1.48
C GLN A 131 -5.24 -2.69 -2.71
N ASP A 132 -6.03 -3.74 -2.95
CA ASP A 132 -6.92 -3.86 -4.10
C ASP A 132 -8.18 -4.65 -3.75
N ALA A 133 -9.22 -4.45 -4.57
CA ALA A 133 -10.50 -5.12 -4.40
C ALA A 133 -10.43 -6.63 -4.71
N GLY A 134 -9.45 -7.08 -5.51
CA GLY A 134 -9.34 -8.49 -5.88
C GLY A 134 -9.07 -9.39 -4.68
N ALA A 135 -8.15 -9.01 -3.79
CA ALA A 135 -7.87 -9.75 -2.57
C ALA A 135 -9.05 -9.74 -1.58
N LEU A 136 -9.76 -8.60 -1.49
CA LEU A 136 -11.00 -8.51 -0.70
C LEU A 136 -12.09 -9.41 -1.26
N GLY A 137 -12.25 -9.43 -2.59
CA GLY A 137 -13.17 -10.33 -3.29
C GLY A 137 -12.85 -11.81 -3.06
N ALA A 138 -11.56 -12.18 -3.10
CA ALA A 138 -11.11 -13.53 -2.83
C ALA A 138 -11.46 -13.97 -1.39
N LEU A 139 -11.18 -13.13 -0.38
CA LEU A 139 -11.55 -13.41 1.01
C LEU A 139 -13.07 -13.48 1.20
N ALA A 140 -13.83 -12.60 0.52
CA ALA A 140 -15.29 -12.61 0.53
C ALA A 140 -15.85 -13.90 -0.06
N LYS A 141 -15.29 -14.40 -1.16
CA LYS A 141 -15.69 -15.64 -1.83
C LYS A 141 -15.47 -16.86 -0.94
N GLU A 142 -14.40 -16.88 -0.17
CA GLU A 142 -14.06 -17.95 0.77
C GLU A 142 -14.73 -17.77 2.15
N GLY A 143 -15.70 -16.85 2.27
CA GLY A 143 -16.47 -16.63 3.49
C GLY A 143 -15.66 -16.12 4.69
N ARG A 144 -14.55 -15.42 4.44
CA ARG A 144 -13.69 -14.92 5.51
C ARG A 144 -14.06 -13.54 6.02
N LEU A 145 -14.97 -12.83 5.33
CA LEU A 145 -15.39 -11.47 5.70
C LEU A 145 -16.80 -11.47 6.27
N ALA A 146 -16.98 -10.71 7.33
CA ALA A 146 -18.28 -10.46 7.95
C ALA A 146 -19.05 -9.36 7.20
N PRO A 147 -20.39 -9.37 7.20
CA PRO A 147 -21.18 -8.28 6.65
C PRO A 147 -20.88 -6.94 7.37
N LEU A 148 -20.78 -5.88 6.59
CA LEU A 148 -20.63 -4.51 7.09
C LEU A 148 -22.00 -3.84 7.21
N PRO A 149 -22.20 -2.93 8.18
CA PRO A 149 -23.42 -2.16 8.30
C PRO A 149 -23.71 -1.35 7.04
N SER A 150 -24.96 -1.37 6.58
CA SER A 150 -25.40 -0.64 5.37
C SER A 150 -25.10 0.86 5.45
N GLU A 151 -25.13 1.45 6.65
CA GLU A 151 -24.82 2.87 6.88
C GLU A 151 -23.39 3.22 6.55
N LEU A 152 -22.41 2.32 6.79
CA LEU A 152 -21.03 2.50 6.38
C LEU A 152 -20.89 2.34 4.87
N LEU A 153 -21.53 1.35 4.29
CA LEU A 153 -21.46 1.06 2.86
C LEU A 153 -22.03 2.19 2.01
N GLN A 154 -23.15 2.79 2.43
CA GLN A 154 -23.83 3.84 1.68
C GLN A 154 -23.02 5.15 1.56
N ARG A 155 -22.00 5.34 2.38
CA ARG A 155 -21.09 6.52 2.28
C ARG A 155 -20.20 6.45 1.03
N VAL A 156 -20.03 5.27 0.44
CA VAL A 156 -19.14 5.04 -0.69
C VAL A 156 -19.97 4.68 -1.93
N PRO A 157 -19.69 5.26 -3.10
CA PRO A 157 -20.40 4.94 -4.34
C PRO A 157 -20.35 3.44 -4.66
N GLN A 158 -21.46 2.93 -5.23
CA GLN A 158 -21.68 1.52 -5.49
C GLN A 158 -20.51 0.79 -6.19
N PRO A 159 -19.83 1.34 -7.20
CA PRO A 159 -18.72 0.64 -7.85
C PRO A 159 -17.50 0.35 -6.95
N TYR A 160 -17.40 1.06 -5.82
CA TYR A 160 -16.23 1.00 -4.92
C TYR A 160 -16.51 0.26 -3.62
N ARG A 161 -17.57 -0.55 -3.56
CA ARG A 161 -17.92 -1.39 -2.41
C ARG A 161 -18.44 -2.74 -2.85
N SER A 162 -18.41 -3.71 -1.95
CA SER A 162 -18.91 -5.05 -2.22
C SER A 162 -20.40 -5.05 -2.53
N SER A 163 -20.80 -5.67 -3.63
CA SER A 163 -22.21 -5.96 -3.94
C SER A 163 -22.86 -6.93 -2.94
N LYS A 164 -22.02 -7.67 -2.15
CA LYS A 164 -22.45 -8.58 -1.09
C LYS A 164 -22.26 -8.02 0.32
N GLU A 165 -22.01 -6.70 0.44
CA GLU A 165 -21.84 -5.99 1.73
C GLU A 165 -20.67 -6.47 2.60
N LEU A 166 -19.64 -7.12 2.03
CA LEU A 166 -18.56 -7.76 2.79
C LEU A 166 -17.29 -6.93 2.91
N TRP A 167 -17.13 -5.88 2.11
CA TRP A 167 -16.00 -4.96 2.15
C TRP A 167 -16.40 -3.59 1.59
N VAL A 168 -15.61 -2.58 1.95
CA VAL A 168 -15.78 -1.21 1.49
C VAL A 168 -14.45 -0.62 1.04
N GLY A 169 -14.48 0.12 -0.07
CA GLY A 169 -13.35 0.93 -0.53
C GLY A 169 -13.11 2.11 0.40
N ILE A 170 -11.84 2.41 0.64
CA ILE A 170 -11.41 3.51 1.50
C ILE A 170 -10.82 4.64 0.67
N SER A 171 -10.02 4.31 -0.34
CA SER A 171 -9.41 5.30 -1.24
C SER A 171 -9.30 4.76 -2.65
N GLY A 172 -9.52 5.63 -3.65
CA GLY A 172 -9.45 5.29 -5.06
C GLY A 172 -8.04 5.47 -5.64
N ARG A 173 -7.65 4.57 -6.52
CA ARG A 173 -6.35 4.62 -7.21
C ARG A 173 -6.55 4.36 -8.69
N VAL A 174 -6.19 5.35 -9.50
CA VAL A 174 -6.33 5.27 -10.96
C VAL A 174 -5.08 4.63 -11.56
N ARG A 175 -5.27 3.65 -12.42
CA ARG A 175 -4.21 3.13 -13.28
C ARG A 175 -3.84 4.17 -14.32
N THR A 176 -2.55 4.35 -14.58
CA THR A 176 -2.04 5.35 -15.52
C THR A 176 -0.83 4.80 -16.27
N VAL A 177 -0.46 5.49 -17.33
CA VAL A 177 0.86 5.39 -17.94
C VAL A 177 1.66 6.60 -17.49
N ILE A 178 2.73 6.39 -16.71
CA ILE A 178 3.72 7.43 -16.47
C ILE A 178 4.63 7.54 -17.70
N TYR A 179 5.00 8.75 -18.09
CA TYR A 179 5.92 8.97 -19.20
C TYR A 179 6.91 10.08 -18.89
N ASN A 180 8.10 10.02 -19.50
CA ASN A 180 9.12 11.05 -19.38
C ASN A 180 8.83 12.19 -20.35
N THR A 181 8.59 13.40 -19.83
CA THR A 181 8.15 14.57 -20.61
C THR A 181 9.23 15.17 -21.51
N GLU A 182 10.51 14.84 -21.29
CA GLU A 182 11.62 15.28 -22.16
C GLU A 182 11.83 14.35 -23.36
N ARG A 183 11.21 13.15 -23.35
CA ARG A 183 11.39 12.10 -24.36
C ARG A 183 10.14 11.71 -25.10
N VAL A 184 8.97 11.95 -24.51
CA VAL A 184 7.67 11.53 -25.03
C VAL A 184 6.71 12.70 -24.96
N LYS A 185 6.05 12.99 -26.06
CA LYS A 185 4.94 13.93 -26.10
C LYS A 185 3.63 13.21 -25.77
N PRO A 186 2.64 13.89 -25.14
CA PRO A 186 1.37 13.27 -24.78
C PRO A 186 0.65 12.55 -25.94
N GLU A 187 0.73 13.12 -27.16
CA GLU A 187 0.10 12.57 -28.37
C GLU A 187 0.78 11.31 -28.91
N GLU A 188 1.97 10.96 -28.45
CA GLU A 188 2.66 9.71 -28.81
C GLU A 188 2.17 8.52 -27.98
N ILE A 189 1.48 8.78 -26.86
CA ILE A 189 0.90 7.72 -26.04
C ILE A 189 -0.33 7.16 -26.75
N PRO A 190 -0.42 5.83 -26.92
CA PRO A 190 -1.57 5.23 -27.59
C PRO A 190 -2.91 5.63 -26.95
N ALA A 191 -3.94 5.80 -27.76
CA ALA A 191 -5.27 6.22 -27.32
C ALA A 191 -5.94 5.19 -26.38
N SER A 192 -5.54 3.93 -26.46
CA SER A 192 -5.93 2.87 -25.53
C SER A 192 -4.71 2.14 -25.00
N ILE A 193 -4.79 1.64 -23.76
CA ILE A 193 -3.70 0.84 -23.18
C ILE A 193 -3.43 -0.44 -23.98
N VAL A 194 -4.42 -0.97 -24.68
CA VAL A 194 -4.25 -2.17 -25.52
C VAL A 194 -3.45 -1.90 -26.80
N ASP A 195 -3.38 -0.65 -27.26
CA ASP A 195 -2.72 -0.26 -28.49
C ASP A 195 -1.18 -0.10 -28.37
N PHE A 196 -0.63 -0.38 -27.17
CA PHE A 196 0.82 -0.55 -27.03
C PHE A 196 1.34 -1.79 -27.78
N VAL A 197 0.50 -2.84 -27.88
CA VAL A 197 0.87 -4.10 -28.53
C VAL A 197 1.15 -3.88 -30.00
N GLY A 198 2.31 -4.40 -30.47
CA GLY A 198 2.73 -4.25 -31.86
C GLY A 198 3.22 -2.86 -32.26
N ASN A 199 3.21 -1.91 -31.34
CA ASN A 199 3.75 -0.58 -31.59
C ASN A 199 5.26 -0.55 -31.30
N GLU A 200 6.07 -0.79 -32.34
CA GLU A 200 7.54 -0.87 -32.27
C GLU A 200 8.20 0.42 -31.75
N ARG A 201 7.49 1.55 -31.75
CA ARG A 201 7.94 2.80 -31.10
C ARG A 201 8.33 2.56 -29.63
N TRP A 202 7.68 1.61 -28.96
CA TRP A 202 7.83 1.35 -27.54
C TRP A 202 8.82 0.22 -27.20
N ARG A 203 9.48 -0.39 -28.19
CA ARG A 203 10.44 -1.48 -27.95
C ARG A 203 11.57 -1.03 -27.04
N ALA A 204 11.81 -1.81 -25.98
CA ALA A 204 12.80 -1.58 -24.91
C ALA A 204 12.66 -0.22 -24.18
N ARG A 205 11.47 0.40 -24.24
CA ARG A 205 11.21 1.74 -23.66
C ARG A 205 10.14 1.72 -22.57
N LEU A 206 9.51 0.59 -22.35
CA LEU A 206 8.43 0.41 -21.37
C LEU A 206 8.94 -0.21 -20.07
N GLY A 207 8.23 0.10 -18.97
CA GLY A 207 8.40 -0.55 -17.68
C GLY A 207 7.10 -1.10 -17.12
N TRP A 208 7.16 -2.27 -16.50
CA TRP A 208 6.04 -2.91 -15.83
C TRP A 208 6.47 -3.71 -14.59
N ALA A 209 5.51 -4.09 -13.74
CA ALA A 209 5.75 -4.83 -12.50
C ALA A 209 4.77 -6.00 -12.37
N PRO A 210 4.98 -7.14 -13.05
CA PRO A 210 4.04 -8.27 -13.06
C PRO A 210 3.78 -8.89 -11.69
N THR A 211 4.74 -8.84 -10.76
CA THR A 211 4.60 -9.36 -9.39
C THR A 211 3.81 -8.42 -8.47
N ASN A 212 3.52 -7.19 -8.91
CA ASN A 212 2.83 -6.20 -8.09
C ASN A 212 1.31 -6.42 -8.09
N GLY A 213 0.67 -6.48 -6.91
CA GLY A 213 -0.77 -6.74 -6.76
C GLY A 213 -1.67 -5.78 -7.55
N SER A 214 -1.31 -4.48 -7.66
CA SER A 214 -2.13 -3.55 -8.46
C SER A 214 -2.00 -3.79 -9.96
N PHE A 215 -0.89 -4.34 -10.44
CA PHE A 215 -0.78 -4.78 -11.83
C PHE A 215 -1.59 -6.06 -12.06
N GLN A 216 -1.55 -7.00 -11.13
CA GLN A 216 -2.35 -8.23 -11.19
C GLN A 216 -3.85 -7.92 -11.20
N ALA A 217 -4.30 -6.98 -10.36
CA ALA A 217 -5.69 -6.51 -10.37
C ALA A 217 -6.07 -5.87 -11.71
N PHE A 218 -5.17 -5.09 -12.32
CA PHE A 218 -5.38 -4.55 -13.68
C PHE A 218 -5.50 -5.68 -14.72
N VAL A 219 -4.66 -6.71 -14.67
CA VAL A 219 -4.75 -7.86 -15.58
C VAL A 219 -6.08 -8.60 -15.37
N THR A 220 -6.52 -8.78 -14.12
CA THR A 220 -7.85 -9.35 -13.83
C THR A 220 -8.96 -8.51 -14.47
N ALA A 221 -8.89 -7.18 -14.32
CA ALA A 221 -9.86 -6.28 -14.94
C ALA A 221 -9.83 -6.38 -16.47
N LEU A 222 -8.66 -6.44 -17.09
CA LEU A 222 -8.53 -6.61 -18.54
C LEU A 222 -9.15 -7.92 -19.02
N ARG A 223 -8.93 -9.04 -18.29
CA ARG A 223 -9.56 -10.34 -18.54
C ARG A 223 -11.09 -10.24 -18.47
N ARG A 224 -11.63 -9.58 -17.46
CA ARG A 224 -13.09 -9.40 -17.27
C ARG A 224 -13.71 -8.49 -18.32
N MET A 225 -13.04 -7.42 -18.70
CA MET A 225 -13.56 -6.42 -19.65
C MET A 225 -13.41 -6.80 -21.10
N ARG A 226 -12.34 -7.48 -21.48
CA ARG A 226 -11.95 -7.75 -22.87
C ARG A 226 -11.81 -9.24 -23.20
N GLY A 227 -11.89 -10.12 -22.20
CA GLY A 227 -11.71 -11.55 -22.34
C GLY A 227 -10.27 -12.03 -22.13
N GLU A 228 -10.14 -13.33 -21.91
CA GLU A 228 -8.87 -14.00 -21.60
C GLU A 228 -7.84 -13.85 -22.74
N ASP A 229 -8.29 -14.05 -23.99
CA ASP A 229 -7.41 -14.01 -25.17
C ASP A 229 -6.82 -12.61 -25.39
N VAL A 230 -7.59 -11.55 -25.17
CA VAL A 230 -7.10 -10.17 -25.28
C VAL A 230 -6.08 -9.88 -24.19
N ALA A 231 -6.35 -10.31 -22.95
CA ALA A 231 -5.42 -10.13 -21.84
C ALA A 231 -4.11 -10.88 -22.08
N ARG A 232 -4.18 -12.12 -22.56
CA ARG A 232 -3.02 -12.93 -22.95
C ARG A 232 -2.21 -12.24 -24.04
N SER A 233 -2.86 -11.87 -25.14
CA SER A 233 -2.22 -11.21 -26.27
C SER A 233 -1.57 -9.89 -25.86
N TRP A 234 -2.19 -9.14 -24.93
CA TRP A 234 -1.61 -7.91 -24.39
C TRP A 234 -0.34 -8.20 -23.60
N LEU A 235 -0.35 -9.18 -22.69
CA LEU A 235 0.82 -9.55 -21.90
C LEU A 235 1.98 -10.03 -22.77
N GLU A 236 1.70 -10.91 -23.73
CA GLU A 236 2.69 -11.43 -24.68
C GLU A 236 3.24 -10.31 -25.57
N GLY A 237 2.37 -9.41 -26.04
CA GLY A 237 2.75 -8.27 -26.88
C GLY A 237 3.64 -7.28 -26.14
N ILE A 238 3.33 -6.93 -24.87
CA ILE A 238 4.18 -6.07 -24.05
C ILE A 238 5.53 -6.75 -23.73
N LYS A 239 5.53 -8.06 -23.48
CA LYS A 239 6.75 -8.85 -23.32
C LYS A 239 7.60 -8.85 -24.59
N ALA A 240 6.98 -9.01 -25.77
CA ALA A 240 7.65 -8.99 -27.06
C ALA A 240 8.25 -7.62 -27.42
N LEU A 241 7.78 -6.54 -26.80
CA LEU A 241 8.38 -5.21 -26.88
C LEU A 241 9.59 -5.04 -25.94
N ASP A 242 10.11 -6.09 -25.35
CA ASP A 242 11.23 -6.06 -24.39
C ASP A 242 10.97 -5.08 -23.22
N ALA A 243 9.73 -5.02 -22.72
CA ALA A 243 9.39 -4.18 -21.59
C ALA A 243 10.18 -4.60 -20.34
N ARG A 244 10.85 -3.65 -19.71
CA ARG A 244 11.70 -3.89 -18.52
C ARG A 244 10.84 -4.23 -17.31
N VAL A 245 11.16 -5.34 -16.65
CA VAL A 245 10.50 -5.78 -15.42
C VAL A 245 11.08 -5.05 -14.21
N PHE A 246 10.20 -4.54 -13.36
CA PHE A 246 10.53 -3.88 -12.12
C PHE A 246 9.83 -4.58 -10.93
N PRO A 247 10.39 -4.54 -9.71
CA PRO A 247 9.77 -5.18 -8.56
C PRO A 247 8.52 -4.44 -8.05
N LYS A 248 8.39 -3.12 -8.33
CA LYS A 248 7.31 -2.28 -7.82
C LYS A 248 7.10 -1.00 -8.64
N ASN A 249 5.93 -0.38 -8.49
CA ASN A 249 5.58 0.85 -9.21
C ASN A 249 6.55 2.02 -8.94
N SER A 250 7.02 2.20 -7.70
CA SER A 250 7.97 3.28 -7.38
C SER A 250 9.29 3.15 -8.16
N SER A 251 9.76 1.93 -8.43
CA SER A 251 10.96 1.71 -9.25
C SER A 251 10.72 2.07 -10.72
N ILE A 252 9.52 1.85 -11.25
CA ILE A 252 9.12 2.29 -12.60
C ILE A 252 9.13 3.82 -12.66
N VAL A 253 8.53 4.47 -11.66
CA VAL A 253 8.49 5.94 -11.58
C VAL A 253 9.89 6.54 -11.56
N GLN A 254 10.79 6.02 -10.73
CA GLN A 254 12.18 6.48 -10.69
C GLN A 254 12.90 6.27 -12.02
N ALA A 255 12.76 5.09 -12.64
CA ALA A 255 13.36 4.80 -13.94
C ALA A 255 12.83 5.73 -15.05
N THR A 256 11.53 6.10 -14.99
CA THR A 256 10.94 7.07 -15.92
C THR A 256 11.49 8.46 -15.69
N ILE A 257 11.55 8.93 -14.43
CA ILE A 257 12.12 10.24 -14.08
C ILE A 257 13.59 10.36 -14.53
N ASN A 258 14.37 9.29 -14.34
CA ASN A 258 15.77 9.23 -14.72
C ASN A 258 15.99 9.09 -16.24
N GLY A 259 14.92 8.85 -17.02
CA GLY A 259 15.00 8.60 -18.46
C GLY A 259 15.59 7.23 -18.82
N GLU A 260 15.62 6.27 -17.89
CA GLU A 260 16.05 4.89 -18.16
C GLU A 260 15.02 4.13 -19.00
N ILE A 261 13.74 4.50 -18.86
CA ILE A 261 12.62 4.10 -19.70
C ILE A 261 11.83 5.34 -20.11
N GLU A 262 11.06 5.25 -21.17
CA GLU A 262 10.27 6.37 -21.66
C GLU A 262 8.86 6.40 -21.09
N ALA A 263 8.28 5.23 -20.81
CA ALA A 263 6.96 5.12 -20.19
C ALA A 263 6.83 3.84 -19.33
N GLY A 264 5.81 3.80 -18.46
CA GLY A 264 5.57 2.64 -17.62
C GLY A 264 4.15 2.58 -17.05
N PHE A 265 3.71 1.38 -16.72
CA PHE A 265 2.36 1.11 -16.22
C PHE A 265 2.34 1.18 -14.69
N VAL A 266 1.75 2.25 -14.13
CA VAL A 266 1.76 2.54 -12.68
C VAL A 266 0.38 2.99 -12.19
N ASN A 267 0.26 3.22 -10.90
CA ASN A 267 -0.84 4.00 -10.34
C ASN A 267 -0.42 5.47 -10.20
N HIS A 268 -1.36 6.39 -10.36
CA HIS A 268 -1.12 7.83 -10.45
C HIS A 268 -0.37 8.44 -9.26
N TYR A 269 -0.67 8.01 -8.03
CA TYR A 269 -0.19 8.65 -6.79
C TYR A 269 1.32 8.49 -6.55
N TYR A 270 1.97 7.52 -7.19
CA TYR A 270 3.42 7.36 -7.01
C TYR A 270 4.20 8.56 -7.52
N LEU A 271 3.87 9.10 -8.70
CA LEU A 271 4.52 10.31 -9.23
C LEU A 271 4.23 11.53 -8.34
N MET A 272 2.98 11.67 -7.86
CA MET A 272 2.60 12.78 -6.99
C MET A 272 3.46 12.81 -5.72
N ARG A 273 3.68 11.66 -5.10
CA ARG A 273 4.55 11.52 -3.92
C ARG A 273 6.01 11.88 -4.22
N GLU A 274 6.52 11.44 -5.36
CA GLU A 274 7.90 11.80 -5.77
C GLU A 274 8.04 13.30 -5.99
N ARG A 275 7.04 13.95 -6.61
CA ARG A 275 7.00 15.41 -6.78
C ARG A 275 7.00 16.14 -5.44
N ALA A 276 6.18 15.69 -4.50
CA ALA A 276 6.11 16.26 -3.15
C ALA A 276 7.44 16.13 -2.40
N GLN A 277 8.10 14.97 -2.50
CA GLN A 277 9.40 14.75 -1.87
C GLN A 277 10.51 15.57 -2.53
N ALA A 278 10.48 15.71 -3.85
CA ALA A 278 11.49 16.46 -4.59
C ALA A 278 11.38 17.97 -4.38
N GLY A 279 10.18 18.49 -4.07
CA GLY A 279 9.91 19.93 -3.93
C GLY A 279 10.18 20.75 -5.19
N ARG A 280 10.26 20.10 -6.35
CA ARG A 280 10.53 20.69 -7.67
C ARG A 280 9.82 19.91 -8.78
N PRO A 281 9.61 20.51 -9.96
CA PRO A 281 9.14 19.79 -11.13
C PRO A 281 10.06 18.61 -11.47
N LEU A 282 9.46 17.49 -11.86
CA LEU A 282 10.13 16.29 -12.33
C LEU A 282 9.81 16.08 -13.82
N PRO A 283 10.76 15.54 -14.62
CA PRO A 283 10.54 15.32 -16.05
C PRO A 283 9.67 14.09 -16.30
N ALA A 284 8.55 14.01 -15.64
CA ALA A 284 7.61 12.90 -15.80
C ALA A 284 6.17 13.39 -15.57
N GLU A 285 5.20 12.78 -16.26
CA GLU A 285 3.77 13.06 -16.13
C GLU A 285 2.96 11.78 -16.18
N ASN A 286 1.75 11.80 -15.61
CA ASN A 286 0.78 10.71 -15.71
C ASN A 286 -0.17 10.96 -16.88
N HIS A 287 -0.27 10.00 -17.79
CA HIS A 287 -1.33 9.93 -18.76
C HIS A 287 -2.53 9.18 -18.17
N PHE A 288 -3.67 9.86 -18.04
CA PHE A 288 -4.93 9.29 -17.55
C PHE A 288 -5.77 8.87 -18.75
N TYR A 289 -6.07 7.57 -18.84
CA TYR A 289 -7.06 7.09 -19.80
C TYR A 289 -8.48 7.43 -19.33
N THR A 290 -9.35 7.69 -20.29
CA THR A 290 -10.74 8.07 -20.06
C THR A 290 -11.69 7.18 -20.85
N ASN A 291 -13.01 7.46 -20.76
CA ASN A 291 -14.03 6.85 -21.61
C ASN A 291 -14.09 5.32 -21.56
N GLY A 292 -13.90 4.75 -20.40
CA GLY A 292 -14.03 3.31 -20.19
C GLY A 292 -12.84 2.48 -20.65
N ASP A 293 -11.69 3.11 -20.96
CA ASP A 293 -10.49 2.36 -21.29
C ASP A 293 -9.96 1.57 -20.09
N PRO A 294 -9.55 0.30 -20.26
CA PRO A 294 -8.98 -0.50 -19.17
C PRO A 294 -7.77 0.14 -18.49
N GLY A 295 -7.01 0.97 -19.23
CA GLY A 295 -5.86 1.72 -18.71
C GLY A 295 -6.23 2.80 -17.69
N GLY A 296 -7.51 3.20 -17.63
CA GLY A 296 -8.07 4.13 -16.66
C GLY A 296 -8.79 3.43 -15.50
N LEU A 297 -8.51 2.14 -15.24
CA LEU A 297 -9.12 1.42 -14.13
C LEU A 297 -8.95 2.16 -12.81
N VAL A 298 -10.07 2.43 -12.15
CA VAL A 298 -10.09 2.88 -10.75
C VAL A 298 -10.26 1.67 -9.86
N ASN A 299 -9.19 1.27 -9.20
CA ASN A 299 -9.25 0.25 -8.15
C ASN A 299 -9.23 0.93 -6.77
N VAL A 300 -9.62 0.24 -5.72
CA VAL A 300 -9.67 0.79 -4.37
C VAL A 300 -8.73 0.05 -3.43
N ALA A 301 -8.11 0.81 -2.53
CA ALA A 301 -7.71 0.23 -1.27
C ALA A 301 -8.97 0.12 -0.41
N GLY A 302 -9.19 -1.02 0.20
CA GLY A 302 -10.44 -1.27 0.93
C GLY A 302 -10.23 -2.14 2.15
N VAL A 303 -11.25 -2.21 2.97
CA VAL A 303 -11.25 -2.96 4.23
C VAL A 303 -12.41 -3.93 4.30
N GLY A 304 -12.17 -5.07 4.96
CA GLY A 304 -13.18 -6.03 5.38
C GLY A 304 -12.89 -6.50 6.80
N VAL A 305 -13.94 -6.66 7.60
CA VAL A 305 -13.85 -7.22 8.96
C VAL A 305 -13.86 -8.74 8.84
N LEU A 306 -12.99 -9.44 9.57
CA LEU A 306 -12.93 -10.91 9.53
C LEU A 306 -14.08 -11.51 10.33
N VAL A 307 -14.66 -12.62 9.84
CA VAL A 307 -15.66 -13.40 10.60
C VAL A 307 -15.10 -13.94 11.92
N THR A 308 -13.77 -14.06 12.02
CA THR A 308 -13.05 -14.53 13.22
C THR A 308 -12.69 -13.41 14.18
N SER A 309 -13.03 -12.15 13.86
CA SER A 309 -12.71 -11.01 14.70
C SER A 309 -13.22 -11.17 16.13
N ARG A 310 -12.33 -10.91 17.08
CA ARG A 310 -12.64 -10.88 18.51
C ARG A 310 -12.90 -9.47 19.02
N ALA A 311 -12.74 -8.48 18.16
CA ALA A 311 -12.91 -7.07 18.44
C ALA A 311 -13.77 -6.38 17.35
N SER A 312 -14.87 -7.04 16.94
CA SER A 312 -15.70 -6.59 15.80
C SER A 312 -16.19 -5.15 15.94
N ASP A 313 -16.66 -4.75 17.13
CA ASP A 313 -17.15 -3.39 17.37
C ASP A 313 -16.02 -2.35 17.21
N ALA A 314 -14.83 -2.66 17.73
CA ALA A 314 -13.66 -1.79 17.58
C ALA A 314 -13.15 -1.76 16.13
N ALA A 315 -13.20 -2.89 15.42
CA ALA A 315 -12.88 -2.95 13.99
C ALA A 315 -13.86 -2.13 13.16
N LEU A 316 -15.17 -2.19 13.46
CA LEU A 316 -16.19 -1.38 12.79
C LEU A 316 -16.01 0.12 13.11
N ALA A 317 -15.68 0.49 14.34
CA ALA A 317 -15.37 1.89 14.70
C ALA A 317 -14.15 2.39 13.92
N LEU A 318 -13.14 1.54 13.68
CA LEU A 318 -11.99 1.88 12.86
C LEU A 318 -12.40 2.06 11.37
N VAL A 319 -13.27 1.20 10.84
CA VAL A 319 -13.83 1.36 9.48
C VAL A 319 -14.63 2.65 9.36
N ASP A 320 -15.45 2.96 10.36
CA ASP A 320 -16.23 4.20 10.42
C ASP A 320 -15.31 5.44 10.36
N TYR A 321 -14.22 5.42 11.14
CA TYR A 321 -13.24 6.50 11.11
C TYR A 321 -12.53 6.62 9.76
N LEU A 322 -12.15 5.51 9.13
CA LEU A 322 -11.52 5.50 7.80
C LEU A 322 -12.43 6.14 6.73
N LEU A 323 -13.74 6.07 6.92
CA LEU A 323 -14.75 6.71 6.07
C LEU A 323 -15.16 8.10 6.55
N SER A 324 -14.51 8.67 7.55
CA SER A 324 -14.75 10.05 8.02
C SER A 324 -14.05 11.08 7.12
N GLU A 325 -14.54 12.33 7.14
CA GLU A 325 -13.93 13.42 6.39
C GLU A 325 -12.43 13.61 6.71
N PRO A 326 -11.98 13.60 8.00
CA PRO A 326 -10.56 13.74 8.32
C PRO A 326 -9.67 12.64 7.71
N ALA A 327 -10.14 11.39 7.71
CA ALA A 327 -9.41 10.28 7.09
C ALA A 327 -9.41 10.39 5.56
N GLN A 328 -10.52 10.78 4.96
CA GLN A 328 -10.61 10.93 3.51
C GLN A 328 -9.76 12.12 2.99
N ARG A 329 -9.68 13.22 3.77
CA ARG A 329 -8.72 14.30 3.50
C ARG A 329 -7.28 13.83 3.60
N TYR A 330 -6.95 12.98 4.60
CA TYR A 330 -5.61 12.40 4.69
C TYR A 330 -5.24 11.62 3.42
N PHE A 331 -6.16 10.82 2.87
CA PHE A 331 -5.89 10.11 1.62
C PHE A 331 -5.69 11.07 0.45
N ALA A 332 -6.49 12.11 0.33
CA ALA A 332 -6.34 13.11 -0.72
C ALA A 332 -5.01 13.88 -0.62
N GLU A 333 -4.68 14.39 0.57
CA GLU A 333 -3.61 15.36 0.78
C GLU A 333 -2.25 14.73 1.06
N GLN A 334 -2.22 13.58 1.79
CA GLN A 334 -0.98 12.95 2.22
C GLN A 334 -0.56 11.76 1.37
N THR A 335 -1.54 11.07 0.78
CA THR A 335 -1.25 9.90 -0.06
C THR A 335 -1.51 10.14 -1.55
N TYR A 336 -2.16 11.26 -1.89
CA TYR A 336 -2.58 11.62 -3.27
C TYR A 336 -3.51 10.58 -3.90
N GLU A 337 -4.27 9.88 -3.08
CA GLU A 337 -5.31 8.96 -3.53
C GLU A 337 -6.65 9.68 -3.60
N TYR A 338 -7.55 9.18 -4.43
CA TYR A 338 -8.89 9.77 -4.53
C TYR A 338 -9.73 9.43 -3.30
N PRO A 339 -10.29 10.42 -2.59
CA PRO A 339 -11.28 10.15 -1.55
C PRO A 339 -12.53 9.55 -2.19
N LEU A 340 -13.21 8.66 -1.46
CA LEU A 340 -14.43 8.00 -1.89
C LEU A 340 -15.67 8.52 -1.17
N LEU A 341 -15.50 9.37 -0.15
CA LEU A 341 -16.59 10.05 0.55
C LEU A 341 -17.08 11.24 -0.27
N GLU A 342 -18.38 11.32 -0.47
CA GLU A 342 -19.00 12.45 -1.16
C GLU A 342 -18.68 13.79 -0.44
N GLY A 343 -18.39 14.82 -1.22
CA GLY A 343 -18.04 16.14 -0.71
C GLY A 343 -16.58 16.35 -0.36
N VAL A 344 -15.75 15.30 -0.29
CA VAL A 344 -14.29 15.44 -0.11
C VAL A 344 -13.60 15.49 -1.47
N LEU A 345 -12.87 16.59 -1.71
CA LEU A 345 -12.18 16.80 -2.98
C LEU A 345 -10.85 16.04 -3.03
N ALA A 346 -10.49 15.56 -4.22
CA ALA A 346 -9.16 15.06 -4.50
C ALA A 346 -8.11 16.19 -4.43
N HIS A 347 -6.83 15.82 -4.39
CA HIS A 347 -5.73 16.79 -4.46
C HIS A 347 -5.87 17.68 -5.70
N PRO A 348 -5.64 19.01 -5.62
CA PRO A 348 -5.86 19.96 -6.73
C PRO A 348 -5.10 19.61 -8.02
N ASP A 349 -3.95 18.96 -7.91
CA ASP A 349 -3.14 18.55 -9.05
C ASP A 349 -3.67 17.27 -9.76
N LEU A 350 -4.77 16.70 -9.27
CA LEU A 350 -5.41 15.53 -9.88
C LEU A 350 -6.68 15.94 -10.63
N PRO A 351 -6.96 15.36 -11.80
CA PRO A 351 -8.23 15.55 -12.46
C PRO A 351 -9.36 15.02 -11.57
N PRO A 352 -10.55 15.64 -11.55
CA PRO A 352 -11.70 15.11 -10.83
C PRO A 352 -12.01 13.67 -11.26
N LEU A 353 -12.24 12.76 -10.29
CA LEU A 353 -12.46 11.34 -10.59
C LEU A 353 -13.62 11.13 -11.58
N ALA A 354 -14.70 11.91 -11.45
CA ALA A 354 -15.84 11.83 -12.35
C ALA A 354 -15.49 12.20 -13.81
N SER A 355 -14.51 13.09 -14.03
CA SER A 355 -14.08 13.49 -15.38
C SER A 355 -13.30 12.40 -16.12
N LEU A 356 -12.75 11.45 -15.40
CA LEU A 356 -12.02 10.33 -16.00
C LEU A 356 -12.95 9.32 -16.67
N ASN A 357 -14.23 9.30 -16.29
CA ASN A 357 -15.19 8.34 -16.81
C ASN A 357 -14.59 6.91 -16.85
N PRO A 358 -14.24 6.35 -15.67
CA PRO A 358 -13.54 5.07 -15.59
C PRO A 358 -14.39 3.93 -16.17
N PRO A 359 -13.77 2.78 -16.49
CA PRO A 359 -14.51 1.63 -16.96
C PRO A 359 -15.58 1.19 -15.95
N ALA A 360 -16.78 0.91 -16.45
CA ALA A 360 -17.88 0.37 -15.65
C ALA A 360 -17.60 -1.11 -15.33
N LEU A 361 -16.98 -1.35 -14.19
CA LEU A 361 -16.65 -2.67 -13.67
C LEU A 361 -17.06 -2.74 -12.20
N ASP A 362 -17.82 -3.78 -11.83
CA ASP A 362 -17.98 -4.11 -10.41
C ASP A 362 -16.64 -4.65 -9.90
N LEU A 363 -16.04 -3.95 -8.95
CA LEU A 363 -14.75 -4.37 -8.39
C LEU A 363 -14.83 -5.71 -7.65
N SER A 364 -16.03 -6.17 -7.28
CA SER A 364 -16.25 -7.52 -6.75
C SER A 364 -15.91 -8.61 -7.77
N ASP A 365 -15.94 -8.29 -9.06
CA ASP A 365 -15.59 -9.22 -10.14
C ASP A 365 -14.07 -9.40 -10.31
N LEU A 366 -13.26 -8.65 -9.56
CA LEU A 366 -11.80 -8.82 -9.52
C LEU A 366 -11.35 -9.99 -8.62
N ASP A 367 -12.25 -10.88 -8.24
CA ASP A 367 -12.03 -11.98 -7.30
C ASP A 367 -11.19 -13.15 -7.85
N ASP A 368 -10.95 -13.19 -9.18
CA ASP A 368 -10.21 -14.28 -9.82
C ASP A 368 -8.69 -13.99 -9.89
N LEU A 369 -8.10 -13.72 -8.73
CA LEU A 369 -6.64 -13.57 -8.63
C LEU A 369 -5.90 -14.85 -9.04
N LYS A 370 -6.45 -16.02 -8.69
CA LYS A 370 -5.84 -17.32 -9.02
C LYS A 370 -5.70 -17.52 -10.52
N GLY A 371 -6.76 -17.24 -11.30
CA GLY A 371 -6.71 -17.31 -12.76
C GLY A 371 -5.73 -16.30 -13.36
N THR A 372 -5.65 -15.10 -12.79
CA THR A 372 -4.66 -14.10 -13.23
C THR A 372 -3.23 -14.55 -12.97
N LEU A 373 -2.93 -15.11 -11.81
CA LEU A 373 -1.59 -15.65 -11.52
C LEU A 373 -1.23 -16.80 -12.45
N ALA A 374 -2.17 -17.69 -12.75
CA ALA A 374 -1.97 -18.77 -13.72
C ALA A 374 -1.64 -18.22 -15.11
N LEU A 375 -2.39 -17.22 -15.59
CA LEU A 375 -2.10 -16.58 -16.88
C LEU A 375 -0.71 -15.92 -16.89
N LEU A 376 -0.32 -15.22 -15.83
CA LEU A 376 1.01 -14.60 -15.72
C LEU A 376 2.13 -15.65 -15.72
N GLN A 377 1.93 -16.80 -15.09
CA GLN A 377 2.88 -17.92 -15.11
C GLN A 377 2.97 -18.54 -16.51
N GLU A 378 1.84 -18.79 -17.18
CA GLU A 378 1.81 -19.35 -18.54
C GLU A 378 2.54 -18.45 -19.56
N VAL A 379 2.41 -17.13 -19.42
CA VAL A 379 3.14 -16.15 -20.25
C VAL A 379 4.61 -16.02 -19.81
N GLY A 380 5.00 -16.61 -18.65
CA GLY A 380 6.36 -16.57 -18.11
C GLY A 380 6.74 -15.19 -17.58
N LEU A 381 5.85 -14.60 -16.79
CA LEU A 381 6.03 -13.32 -16.08
C LEU A 381 6.12 -13.49 -14.56
N LEU A 382 5.80 -14.69 -14.07
CA LEU A 382 5.97 -15.13 -12.67
C LEU A 382 6.76 -16.42 -12.61
#